data_6cc2e4012d1e4d39b2eb92d235f83fbc
#
_entry.id   6cc2e4012d1e4d39b2eb92d235f83fbc
#
_cell.length_a   1.000
_cell.length_b   1.000
_cell.length_c   1.000
_cell.angle_alpha   90.00
_cell.angle_beta   90.00
_cell.angle_gamma   90.00
#
_symmetry.space_group_name_H-M   'P 1'
#
loop_
_entity.id
_entity.type
_entity.pdbx_description
1 polymer ?
#
loop_
_entity_poly.entity_id
_entity_poly.type
_entity_poly.pdbx_seq_one_letter_code
_entity_poly.pdbx_strand_id
1 'polypeptide(L)'
;MKKLLWIMVLAFLFSNNANAEVNEPGYYRIAGHCNNAFYDEHKRLKKIYLESDKKINVVVYGSCLKGRNFGWGSNKGKKLKALHKKTYKLCLKYAKKHTPGEDCYLYSVNEEVVWKYDLAKAKAKTKAKLAEAKAKKEKQTQIDTKPGRFFEDQPDVNDDYQIHFIYLLLSEGKDTELDISGWIEKRVNSVNDKFLRFSAKNKKSNGIGQQFKLDMTKEGKLDVTFVRMNVSKNQLDVPDFPTDMIYLYLRQKGFNNPKKVYATFAGFKSKHGNSDGGEGYVPMMVIYTPAVKTYGQPDMDLVILHELFHTQAAAYGCGKRTYKGGHVKGSDVLAVGELSTSIDSNNNTYYRHDIEGCADLAKSVFVTPTAEDSWDPYDVFCRQRGFNRGNLTHPDLYRGSIRCKGGAK
;
A
#
# COMPACT_ATOMS: atom_id res chain seq x y z
N MET A 1 18.84 -10.36 25.07
CA MET A 1 18.50 -10.85 23.72
C MET A 1 18.06 -9.76 22.73
N LYS A 2 17.38 -8.67 23.13
CA LYS A 2 16.96 -7.57 22.21
C LYS A 2 18.10 -6.76 21.57
N LYS A 3 19.28 -6.70 22.15
CA LYS A 3 20.45 -5.97 21.58
C LYS A 3 21.17 -6.71 20.42
N LEU A 4 21.08 -8.03 20.37
CA LEU A 4 21.71 -8.82 19.30
C LEU A 4 20.94 -8.74 17.97
N LEU A 5 19.62 -8.59 18.03
CA LEU A 5 18.78 -8.49 16.82
C LEU A 5 19.02 -7.19 16.05
N TRP A 6 19.36 -6.11 16.74
CA TRP A 6 19.68 -4.81 16.11
C TRP A 6 21.01 -4.82 15.35
N ILE A 7 21.96 -5.61 15.83
CA ILE A 7 23.28 -5.75 15.16
C ILE A 7 23.15 -6.57 13.88
N MET A 8 22.27 -7.59 13.85
CA MET A 8 22.02 -8.36 12.61
C MET A 8 21.30 -7.56 11.54
N VAL A 9 20.35 -6.70 11.87
CA VAL A 9 19.65 -5.84 10.90
C VAL A 9 20.60 -4.79 10.31
N LEU A 10 21.54 -4.26 11.10
CA LEU A 10 22.58 -3.38 10.58
C LEU A 10 23.60 -4.11 9.72
N ALA A 11 23.95 -5.36 10.03
CA ALA A 11 24.86 -6.17 9.22
C ALA A 11 24.27 -6.52 7.84
N PHE A 12 22.95 -6.77 7.74
CA PHE A 12 22.27 -7.00 6.46
C PHE A 12 22.18 -5.74 5.58
N LEU A 13 22.21 -4.55 6.15
CA LEU A 13 22.25 -3.29 5.41
C LEU A 13 23.65 -2.94 4.89
N PHE A 14 24.71 -3.59 5.42
CA PHE A 14 26.10 -3.34 5.03
C PHE A 14 26.75 -4.46 4.24
N SER A 15 26.14 -5.64 4.14
CA SER A 15 26.72 -6.79 3.43
C SER A 15 26.58 -6.76 1.90
N ASN A 16 25.96 -5.74 1.34
CA ASN A 16 25.96 -5.46 -0.11
C ASN A 16 26.98 -4.37 -0.50
N ASN A 17 28.11 -4.29 0.18
CA ASN A 17 29.26 -3.60 -0.34
C ASN A 17 29.87 -4.46 -1.47
N ALA A 18 29.33 -4.32 -2.68
CA ALA A 18 30.07 -4.69 -3.86
C ALA A 18 31.38 -3.89 -3.81
N ASN A 19 32.48 -4.57 -3.57
CA ASN A 19 33.82 -4.00 -3.70
C ASN A 19 33.89 -3.35 -5.08
N ALA A 20 34.11 -2.05 -5.12
CA ALA A 20 34.37 -1.34 -6.36
C ALA A 20 35.75 -1.78 -6.84
N GLU A 21 35.82 -2.79 -7.70
CA GLU A 21 37.04 -3.12 -8.42
C GLU A 21 37.19 -2.09 -9.54
N VAL A 22 38.32 -1.44 -9.52
CA VAL A 22 38.81 -0.59 -10.62
C VAL A 22 39.43 -1.54 -11.63
N ASN A 23 38.75 -1.85 -12.71
CA ASN A 23 39.27 -2.75 -13.74
C ASN A 23 40.11 -2.03 -14.78
N GLU A 24 39.91 -0.72 -14.98
CA GLU A 24 40.67 0.18 -15.84
C GLU A 24 40.66 1.60 -15.28
N PRO A 25 41.66 2.49 -15.59
CA PRO A 25 41.65 3.89 -15.17
C PRO A 25 40.36 4.58 -15.58
N GLY A 26 39.62 5.07 -14.57
CA GLY A 26 38.34 5.73 -14.76
C GLY A 26 37.12 4.82 -14.86
N TYR A 27 37.25 3.50 -14.74
CA TYR A 27 36.16 2.56 -14.72
C TYR A 27 35.84 2.16 -13.26
N TYR A 28 34.72 2.60 -12.77
CA TYR A 28 34.25 2.25 -11.41
C TYR A 28 33.08 1.29 -11.51
N ARG A 29 33.22 0.12 -10.93
CA ARG A 29 32.16 -0.86 -10.79
C ARG A 29 31.21 -0.43 -9.68
N ILE A 30 30.22 0.42 -10.02
CA ILE A 30 29.13 0.78 -9.12
C ILE A 30 27.96 -0.13 -9.43
N ALA A 31 27.70 -1.12 -8.57
CA ALA A 31 26.52 -2.00 -8.64
C ALA A 31 26.21 -2.57 -10.03
N GLY A 32 27.07 -3.41 -10.51
CA GLY A 32 26.84 -4.50 -11.49
C GLY A 32 26.35 -4.16 -12.91
N HIS A 33 25.34 -3.31 -13.11
CA HIS A 33 24.70 -3.13 -14.44
C HIS A 33 24.93 -1.76 -15.06
N CYS A 34 24.99 -0.72 -14.28
CA CYS A 34 25.11 0.65 -14.72
C CYS A 34 26.39 0.90 -15.51
N ASN A 35 27.51 0.38 -15.03
CA ASN A 35 28.82 0.54 -15.66
C ASN A 35 28.95 -0.20 -16.98
N ASN A 36 28.41 -1.40 -17.07
CA ASN A 36 28.51 -2.17 -18.32
C ASN A 36 27.80 -1.44 -19.47
N ALA A 37 26.61 -0.88 -19.22
CA ALA A 37 25.88 -0.12 -20.23
C ALA A 37 26.64 1.12 -20.69
N PHE A 38 27.29 1.85 -19.78
CA PHE A 38 28.08 3.05 -20.13
C PHE A 38 29.36 2.66 -20.85
N TYR A 39 30.01 1.58 -20.46
CA TYR A 39 31.22 1.09 -21.08
C TYR A 39 30.97 0.54 -22.48
N ASP A 40 29.90 -0.21 -22.67
CA ASP A 40 29.52 -0.73 -23.98
C ASP A 40 29.17 0.42 -24.95
N GLU A 41 28.46 1.44 -24.46
CA GLU A 41 28.16 2.62 -25.26
C GLU A 41 29.42 3.44 -25.57
N HIS A 42 30.34 3.56 -24.62
CA HIS A 42 31.64 4.18 -24.85
C HIS A 42 32.43 3.43 -25.94
N LYS A 43 32.52 2.10 -25.88
CA LYS A 43 33.19 1.29 -26.91
C LYS A 43 32.58 1.53 -28.32
N ARG A 44 31.25 1.51 -28.40
CA ARG A 44 30.53 1.76 -29.63
C ARG A 44 30.83 3.15 -30.19
N LEU A 45 30.81 4.18 -29.39
CA LEU A 45 31.07 5.55 -29.78
C LEU A 45 32.55 5.81 -30.07
N LYS A 46 33.48 5.20 -29.34
CA LYS A 46 34.91 5.26 -29.61
C LYS A 46 35.23 4.74 -31.04
N LYS A 47 34.59 3.64 -31.43
CA LYS A 47 34.72 3.12 -32.80
C LYS A 47 34.30 4.17 -33.84
N ILE A 48 33.16 4.85 -33.67
CA ILE A 48 32.67 5.91 -34.54
C ILE A 48 33.66 7.10 -34.60
N TYR A 49 34.24 7.48 -33.45
CA TYR A 49 35.23 8.56 -33.38
C TYR A 49 36.48 8.22 -34.21
N LEU A 50 37.01 7.01 -34.03
CA LEU A 50 38.20 6.54 -34.76
C LEU A 50 37.93 6.40 -36.27
N GLU A 51 36.81 5.79 -36.66
CA GLU A 51 36.39 5.63 -38.07
C GLU A 51 36.14 6.96 -38.76
N SER A 52 35.90 8.04 -38.02
CA SER A 52 35.71 9.40 -38.58
C SER A 52 37.02 10.19 -38.69
N ASP A 53 38.19 9.56 -38.56
CA ASP A 53 39.49 10.24 -38.45
C ASP A 53 39.49 11.34 -37.38
N LYS A 54 38.81 11.08 -36.25
CA LYS A 54 38.69 12.01 -35.13
C LYS A 54 37.96 13.31 -35.44
N LYS A 55 37.23 13.39 -36.55
CA LYS A 55 36.46 14.59 -36.95
C LYS A 55 35.11 14.71 -36.26
N ILE A 56 34.60 13.62 -35.66
CA ILE A 56 33.31 13.59 -34.98
C ILE A 56 33.53 13.29 -33.51
N ASN A 57 33.37 14.28 -32.62
CA ASN A 57 33.43 14.06 -31.18
C ASN A 57 32.27 13.22 -30.68
N VAL A 58 32.53 12.44 -29.65
CA VAL A 58 31.55 11.59 -28.94
C VAL A 58 31.59 11.85 -27.43
N VAL A 59 30.41 11.82 -26.80
CA VAL A 59 30.29 12.12 -25.37
C VAL A 59 29.23 11.20 -24.76
N VAL A 60 29.51 10.64 -23.56
CA VAL A 60 28.58 9.87 -22.75
C VAL A 60 28.43 10.53 -21.39
N TYR A 61 27.19 10.71 -20.93
CA TYR A 61 26.83 11.07 -19.59
C TYR A 61 25.99 9.98 -18.95
N GLY A 62 26.13 9.75 -17.66
CA GLY A 62 25.35 8.78 -16.92
C GLY A 62 24.98 9.23 -15.52
N SER A 63 23.87 8.72 -15.00
CA SER A 63 23.48 8.75 -13.61
C SER A 63 23.24 7.33 -13.13
N CYS A 64 23.67 7.01 -11.90
CA CYS A 64 23.64 5.65 -11.40
C CYS A 64 23.36 5.66 -9.90
N LEU A 65 22.11 5.50 -9.53
CA LEU A 65 21.70 5.26 -8.15
C LEU A 65 21.87 3.79 -7.78
N LYS A 66 21.91 3.49 -6.50
CA LYS A 66 21.95 2.13 -5.96
C LYS A 66 20.84 1.28 -6.59
N GLY A 67 21.23 0.20 -7.24
CA GLY A 67 20.31 -0.76 -7.81
C GLY A 67 20.43 -0.92 -9.33
N ARG A 68 19.38 -1.47 -9.95
CA ARG A 68 19.35 -1.79 -11.39
C ARG A 68 18.96 -0.61 -12.28
N ASN A 69 18.57 0.52 -11.67
CA ASN A 69 18.09 1.69 -12.40
C ASN A 69 19.21 2.66 -12.69
N PHE A 70 19.33 3.10 -13.92
CA PHE A 70 20.27 4.11 -14.34
C PHE A 70 19.68 4.93 -15.50
N GLY A 71 20.13 6.19 -15.62
CA GLY A 71 19.83 7.04 -16.74
C GLY A 71 21.12 7.38 -17.48
N TRP A 72 21.08 7.48 -18.78
CA TRP A 72 22.25 7.87 -19.57
C TRP A 72 21.87 8.61 -20.84
N GLY A 73 22.84 9.30 -21.42
CA GLY A 73 22.72 9.93 -22.72
C GLY A 73 24.04 9.89 -23.43
N SER A 74 24.00 9.62 -24.71
CA SER A 74 25.15 9.66 -25.59
C SER A 74 24.87 10.48 -26.83
N ASN A 75 25.88 11.07 -27.42
CA ASN A 75 25.74 11.84 -28.64
C ASN A 75 27.06 11.95 -29.40
N LYS A 76 26.95 12.28 -30.69
CA LYS A 76 28.08 12.54 -31.59
C LYS A 76 27.90 13.87 -32.33
N GLY A 77 28.97 14.56 -32.67
CA GLY A 77 28.92 15.81 -33.39
C GLY A 77 30.25 16.54 -33.52
N LYS A 78 30.31 17.54 -34.42
CA LYS A 78 31.54 18.27 -34.67
C LYS A 78 31.94 19.26 -33.55
N LYS A 79 30.96 19.91 -32.91
CA LYS A 79 31.19 20.95 -31.88
C LYS A 79 31.09 20.39 -30.48
N LEU A 80 32.23 20.09 -29.83
CA LEU A 80 32.28 19.43 -28.54
C LEU A 80 31.47 20.15 -27.43
N LYS A 81 31.58 21.47 -27.30
CA LYS A 81 30.83 22.24 -26.30
C LYS A 81 29.30 22.12 -26.46
N ALA A 82 28.82 22.17 -27.69
CA ALA A 82 27.38 21.97 -27.95
C ALA A 82 26.94 20.52 -27.69
N LEU A 83 27.83 19.58 -27.97
CA LEU A 83 27.62 18.17 -27.75
C LEU A 83 27.49 17.85 -26.26
N HIS A 84 28.35 18.37 -25.41
CA HIS A 84 28.24 18.24 -23.94
C HIS A 84 26.88 18.73 -23.45
N LYS A 85 26.47 19.95 -23.84
CA LYS A 85 25.18 20.52 -23.43
C LYS A 85 23.98 19.64 -23.84
N LYS A 86 24.02 19.13 -25.09
CA LYS A 86 22.94 18.27 -25.64
C LYS A 86 22.88 16.92 -24.93
N THR A 87 24.04 16.28 -24.73
CA THR A 87 24.15 14.96 -24.13
C THR A 87 23.79 14.98 -22.65
N TYR A 88 24.22 16.01 -21.92
CA TYR A 88 23.84 16.22 -20.53
C TYR A 88 22.31 16.38 -20.37
N LYS A 89 21.67 17.20 -21.22
CA LYS A 89 20.20 17.34 -21.20
C LYS A 89 19.47 16.02 -21.48
N LEU A 90 20.01 15.24 -22.42
CA LEU A 90 19.44 13.92 -22.74
C LEU A 90 19.56 12.96 -21.56
N CYS A 91 20.72 12.92 -20.91
CA CYS A 91 20.92 12.13 -19.69
C CYS A 91 19.94 12.55 -18.58
N LEU A 92 19.78 13.85 -18.31
CA LEU A 92 18.84 14.35 -17.30
C LEU A 92 17.38 13.94 -17.58
N LYS A 93 16.98 13.91 -18.86
CA LYS A 93 15.65 13.45 -19.27
C LYS A 93 15.43 11.99 -18.86
N TYR A 94 16.40 11.12 -19.06
CA TYR A 94 16.32 9.71 -18.66
C TYR A 94 16.54 9.51 -17.16
N ALA A 95 17.44 10.28 -16.54
CA ALA A 95 17.66 10.24 -15.11
C ALA A 95 16.39 10.59 -14.33
N LYS A 96 15.62 11.58 -14.79
CA LYS A 96 14.34 11.95 -14.18
C LYS A 96 13.36 10.78 -14.11
N LYS A 97 13.41 9.88 -15.11
CA LYS A 97 12.53 8.70 -15.17
C LYS A 97 13.05 7.52 -14.35
N HIS A 98 14.35 7.27 -14.39
CA HIS A 98 14.94 6.02 -13.87
C HIS A 98 15.72 6.21 -12.56
N THR A 99 16.25 7.41 -12.32
CA THR A 99 17.02 7.79 -11.13
C THR A 99 16.58 9.15 -10.60
N PRO A 100 15.30 9.32 -10.14
CA PRO A 100 14.77 10.60 -9.72
C PRO A 100 15.63 11.26 -8.63
N GLY A 101 15.96 12.53 -8.82
CA GLY A 101 16.78 13.30 -7.86
C GLY A 101 18.30 13.16 -8.01
N GLU A 102 18.76 12.34 -8.96
CA GLU A 102 20.17 12.25 -9.31
C GLU A 102 20.56 13.20 -10.44
N ASP A 103 21.80 13.66 -10.41
CA ASP A 103 22.41 14.43 -11.49
C ASP A 103 23.13 13.50 -12.47
N CYS A 104 23.46 14.03 -13.65
CA CYS A 104 24.22 13.33 -14.68
C CYS A 104 25.69 13.73 -14.63
N TYR A 105 26.57 12.75 -14.72
CA TYR A 105 27.99 12.91 -14.67
C TYR A 105 28.62 12.53 -16.00
N LEU A 106 29.68 13.24 -16.39
CA LEU A 106 30.42 12.93 -17.59
C LEU A 106 31.12 11.57 -17.44
N TYR A 107 30.80 10.61 -18.28
CA TYR A 107 31.42 9.28 -18.27
C TYR A 107 32.62 9.21 -19.21
N SER A 108 32.44 9.59 -20.47
CA SER A 108 33.52 9.54 -21.45
C SER A 108 33.43 10.65 -22.50
N VAL A 109 34.60 11.01 -23.03
CA VAL A 109 34.77 11.94 -24.13
C VAL A 109 35.74 11.29 -25.11
N ASN A 110 35.32 11.15 -26.38
CA ASN A 110 36.12 10.58 -27.46
C ASN A 110 36.68 9.18 -27.11
N GLU A 111 37.99 9.07 -26.92
CA GLU A 111 38.67 7.83 -26.58
C GLU A 111 38.80 7.60 -25.09
N GLU A 112 38.56 8.61 -24.26
CA GLU A 112 38.84 8.60 -22.84
C GLU A 112 37.60 8.38 -22.00
N VAL A 113 37.67 7.46 -21.04
CA VAL A 113 36.74 7.36 -19.93
C VAL A 113 37.19 8.35 -18.85
N VAL A 114 36.44 9.46 -18.72
CA VAL A 114 36.76 10.55 -17.81
C VAL A 114 35.82 10.59 -16.61
N TRP A 115 35.33 9.46 -16.20
CA TRP A 115 34.33 9.32 -15.15
C TRP A 115 34.77 10.05 -13.88
N LYS A 116 34.18 11.22 -13.65
CA LYS A 116 34.46 12.08 -12.48
C LYS A 116 33.43 11.87 -11.38
N TYR A 117 33.01 10.66 -11.15
CA TYR A 117 32.15 10.37 -10.02
C TYR A 117 33.00 10.35 -8.75
N ASP A 118 32.95 11.44 -8.01
CA ASP A 118 33.61 11.51 -6.71
C ASP A 118 32.83 10.64 -5.70
N LEU A 119 33.32 9.42 -5.51
CA LEU A 119 32.71 8.44 -4.62
C LEU A 119 32.66 8.96 -3.16
N ALA A 120 33.65 9.74 -2.73
CA ALA A 120 33.67 10.33 -1.38
C ALA A 120 32.57 11.38 -1.24
N LYS A 121 32.45 12.26 -2.22
CA LYS A 121 31.40 13.29 -2.27
C LYS A 121 30.00 12.68 -2.38
N ALA A 122 29.83 11.63 -3.18
CA ALA A 122 28.57 10.90 -3.32
C ALA A 122 28.21 10.18 -2.01
N LYS A 123 29.18 9.53 -1.35
CA LYS A 123 28.98 8.92 -0.02
C LYS A 123 28.63 9.95 1.04
N ALA A 124 29.33 11.10 1.04
CA ALA A 124 29.03 12.22 1.97
C ALA A 124 27.62 12.77 1.76
N LYS A 125 27.22 13.01 0.50
CA LYS A 125 25.86 13.47 0.14
C LYS A 125 24.79 12.45 0.54
N THR A 126 25.03 11.15 0.32
CA THR A 126 24.12 10.07 0.74
C THR A 126 24.02 10.00 2.26
N LYS A 127 25.16 10.12 2.97
CA LYS A 127 25.18 10.15 4.45
C LYS A 127 24.44 11.36 5.01
N ALA A 128 24.61 12.54 4.40
CA ALA A 128 23.88 13.75 4.80
C ALA A 128 22.36 13.60 4.56
N LYS A 129 21.95 13.09 3.41
CA LYS A 129 20.51 12.80 3.12
C LYS A 129 19.92 11.78 4.08
N LEU A 130 20.67 10.75 4.45
CA LEU A 130 20.23 9.74 5.42
C LEU A 130 20.11 10.35 6.83
N ALA A 131 21.05 11.20 7.22
CA ALA A 131 20.99 11.92 8.51
C ALA A 131 19.79 12.87 8.57
N GLU A 132 19.56 13.64 7.50
CA GLU A 132 18.40 14.53 7.36
C GLU A 132 17.09 13.75 7.41
N ALA A 133 17.00 12.63 6.67
CA ALA A 133 15.82 11.76 6.68
C ALA A 133 15.58 11.15 8.07
N LYS A 134 16.65 10.76 8.77
CA LYS A 134 16.58 10.26 10.16
C LYS A 134 16.09 11.34 11.11
N ALA A 135 16.66 12.54 11.06
CA ALA A 135 16.24 13.67 11.89
C ALA A 135 14.77 14.06 11.62
N LYS A 136 14.35 14.07 10.34
CA LYS A 136 12.96 14.31 9.97
C LYS A 136 12.03 13.23 10.52
N LYS A 137 12.45 11.96 10.48
CA LYS A 137 11.67 10.84 11.05
C LYS A 137 11.57 10.96 12.57
N GLU A 138 12.65 11.26 13.26
CA GLU A 138 12.66 11.45 14.73
C GLU A 138 11.76 12.61 15.14
N LYS A 139 11.85 13.76 14.46
CA LYS A 139 10.95 14.90 14.67
C LYS A 139 9.48 14.51 14.42
N GLN A 140 9.19 13.77 13.37
CA GLN A 140 7.82 13.31 13.08
C GLN A 140 7.30 12.36 14.16
N THR A 141 8.15 11.43 14.63
CA THR A 141 7.80 10.54 15.73
C THR A 141 7.45 11.32 17.00
N GLN A 142 8.19 12.37 17.33
CA GLN A 142 7.87 13.25 18.47
C GLN A 142 6.51 13.95 18.30
N ILE A 143 6.20 14.42 17.07
CA ILE A 143 4.92 15.08 16.77
C ILE A 143 3.76 14.07 16.88
N ASP A 144 3.98 12.82 16.47
CA ASP A 144 2.96 11.79 16.48
C ASP A 144 2.74 11.19 17.89
N THR A 145 3.75 11.27 18.78
CA THR A 145 3.62 10.75 20.15
C THR A 145 2.70 11.65 20.98
N LYS A 146 1.55 11.08 21.37
CA LYS A 146 0.52 11.75 22.16
C LYS A 146 -0.02 10.81 23.23
N PRO A 147 -0.46 11.34 24.38
CA PRO A 147 -1.09 10.53 25.42
C PRO A 147 -2.29 9.75 24.90
N GLY A 148 -2.37 8.48 25.24
CA GLY A 148 -3.47 7.59 24.83
C GLY A 148 -3.39 7.05 23.41
N ARG A 149 -2.32 7.33 22.66
CA ARG A 149 -2.10 6.82 21.29
C ARG A 149 -1.30 5.53 21.33
N PHE A 150 -1.80 4.52 20.61
CA PHE A 150 -1.10 3.26 20.38
C PHE A 150 -0.47 3.24 18.99
N PHE A 151 0.74 2.71 18.90
CA PHE A 151 1.50 2.55 17.63
C PHE A 151 1.60 1.10 17.20
N GLU A 152 1.07 0.20 18.01
CA GLU A 152 1.02 -1.25 17.79
C GLU A 152 -0.35 -1.74 18.23
N ASP A 153 -0.79 -2.83 17.63
CA ASP A 153 -1.95 -3.61 18.03
C ASP A 153 -1.77 -4.03 19.51
N GLN A 154 -2.72 -3.69 20.37
CA GLN A 154 -2.62 -4.01 21.79
C GLN A 154 -2.89 -5.51 22.02
N PRO A 155 -2.40 -6.10 23.11
CA PRO A 155 -2.66 -7.49 23.40
C PRO A 155 -4.17 -7.78 23.49
N ASP A 156 -4.62 -8.74 22.70
CA ASP A 156 -6.02 -9.16 22.62
C ASP A 156 -6.58 -9.53 24.00
N VAL A 157 -7.81 -9.13 24.29
CA VAL A 157 -8.52 -9.48 25.53
C VAL A 157 -8.94 -10.95 25.52
N ASN A 158 -9.18 -11.50 24.34
CA ASN A 158 -9.56 -12.90 24.11
C ASN A 158 -8.98 -13.38 22.77
N ASP A 159 -9.06 -14.69 22.51
CA ASP A 159 -8.57 -15.31 21.28
C ASP A 159 -9.67 -15.48 20.21
N ASP A 160 -10.66 -14.59 20.17
CA ASP A 160 -11.76 -14.63 19.21
C ASP A 160 -11.42 -13.86 17.91
N TYR A 161 -12.28 -14.01 16.92
CA TYR A 161 -12.24 -13.20 15.69
C TYR A 161 -12.71 -11.78 16.01
N GLN A 162 -12.00 -10.76 15.51
CA GLN A 162 -12.31 -9.36 15.84
C GLN A 162 -11.94 -8.41 14.70
N ILE A 163 -12.60 -7.26 14.67
CA ILE A 163 -12.28 -6.18 13.75
C ILE A 163 -11.37 -5.19 14.48
N HIS A 164 -10.12 -5.08 14.01
CA HIS A 164 -9.13 -4.15 14.51
C HIS A 164 -9.16 -2.83 13.72
N PHE A 165 -8.94 -1.72 14.41
CA PHE A 165 -9.08 -0.39 13.83
C PHE A 165 -7.74 0.33 13.69
N ILE A 166 -7.56 1.03 12.57
CA ILE A 166 -6.32 1.73 12.26
C ILE A 166 -6.64 3.18 11.86
N TYR A 167 -5.99 4.15 12.49
CA TYR A 167 -5.92 5.52 12.02
C TYR A 167 -4.66 5.73 11.19
N LEU A 168 -4.81 5.95 9.90
CA LEU A 168 -3.70 6.00 8.93
C LEU A 168 -3.48 7.40 8.38
N LEU A 169 -2.24 7.87 8.44
CA LEU A 169 -1.79 9.10 7.79
C LEU A 169 -0.68 8.84 6.77
N LEU A 170 -0.58 9.68 5.77
CA LEU A 170 0.59 9.75 4.88
C LEU A 170 1.74 10.53 5.56
N SER A 171 2.93 10.49 4.95
CA SER A 171 4.13 11.14 5.51
C SER A 171 3.95 12.62 5.82
N GLU A 172 3.21 13.34 4.99
CA GLU A 172 2.88 14.77 5.13
C GLU A 172 1.46 15.02 5.67
N GLY A 173 0.73 13.96 6.04
CA GLY A 173 -0.66 14.05 6.49
C GLY A 173 -0.80 14.83 7.79
N LYS A 174 -1.74 15.81 7.81
CA LYS A 174 -2.08 16.54 9.04
C LYS A 174 -2.81 15.59 9.99
N ASP A 175 -2.29 15.48 11.20
CA ASP A 175 -2.92 14.73 12.27
C ASP A 175 -4.13 15.48 12.84
N THR A 176 -5.29 14.84 12.78
CA THR A 176 -6.56 15.33 13.34
C THR A 176 -7.02 14.50 14.54
N GLU A 177 -6.14 13.64 15.07
CA GLU A 177 -6.29 12.91 16.33
C GLU A 177 -7.55 12.02 16.39
N LEU A 178 -7.94 11.43 15.25
CA LEU A 178 -9.20 10.66 15.17
C LEU A 178 -9.20 9.42 16.08
N ASP A 179 -8.03 8.87 16.37
CA ASP A 179 -7.79 7.73 17.25
C ASP A 179 -8.00 8.09 18.74
N ILE A 180 -7.41 9.21 19.19
CA ILE A 180 -7.42 9.60 20.61
C ILE A 180 -8.52 10.59 20.98
N SER A 181 -9.16 11.23 20.00
CA SER A 181 -10.31 12.11 20.24
C SER A 181 -11.63 11.36 20.48
N GLY A 182 -11.62 10.02 20.38
CA GLY A 182 -12.84 9.20 20.44
C GLY A 182 -13.71 9.27 19.18
N TRP A 183 -13.24 9.94 18.11
CA TRP A 183 -14.04 10.07 16.88
C TRP A 183 -14.28 8.72 16.20
N ILE A 184 -13.22 7.89 16.05
CA ILE A 184 -13.33 6.54 15.45
C ILE A 184 -14.22 5.68 16.33
N GLU A 185 -13.96 5.60 17.62
CA GLU A 185 -14.75 4.80 18.57
C GLU A 185 -16.24 5.16 18.52
N LYS A 186 -16.57 6.45 18.56
CA LYS A 186 -17.95 6.92 18.42
C LYS A 186 -18.60 6.48 17.11
N ARG A 187 -17.88 6.54 15.98
CA ARG A 187 -18.41 6.11 14.67
C ARG A 187 -18.62 4.61 14.62
N VAL A 188 -17.63 3.83 15.07
CA VAL A 188 -17.67 2.37 15.10
C VAL A 188 -18.84 1.88 15.98
N ASN A 189 -19.00 2.44 17.16
CA ASN A 189 -20.13 2.11 18.04
C ASN A 189 -21.48 2.43 17.38
N SER A 190 -21.62 3.61 16.78
CA SER A 190 -22.83 3.99 16.05
C SER A 190 -23.13 3.05 14.87
N VAL A 191 -22.12 2.64 14.13
CA VAL A 191 -22.23 1.67 13.02
C VAL A 191 -22.66 0.31 13.52
N ASN A 192 -22.06 -0.15 14.62
CA ASN A 192 -22.38 -1.44 15.23
C ASN A 192 -23.81 -1.49 15.80
N ASP A 193 -24.27 -0.38 16.39
CA ASP A 193 -25.66 -0.22 16.81
C ASP A 193 -26.64 -0.17 15.64
N LYS A 194 -26.24 0.41 14.49
CA LYS A 194 -27.05 0.36 13.28
C LYS A 194 -27.16 -1.06 12.75
N PHE A 195 -26.05 -1.79 12.70
CA PHE A 195 -26.07 -3.19 12.29
C PHE A 195 -27.01 -4.01 13.18
N LEU A 196 -26.91 -3.87 14.50
CA LEU A 196 -27.83 -4.51 15.45
C LEU A 196 -29.30 -4.26 15.12
N ARG A 197 -29.66 -2.98 14.96
CA ARG A 197 -31.05 -2.59 14.69
C ARG A 197 -31.54 -3.00 13.31
N PHE A 198 -30.71 -2.90 12.27
CA PHE A 198 -31.11 -3.25 10.90
C PHE A 198 -31.23 -4.77 10.73
N SER A 199 -30.28 -5.51 11.30
CA SER A 199 -30.31 -6.96 11.25
C SER A 199 -31.48 -7.55 12.05
N ALA A 200 -31.86 -6.95 13.18
CA ALA A 200 -33.04 -7.33 13.96
C ALA A 200 -34.37 -7.15 13.18
N LYS A 201 -34.43 -6.20 12.24
CA LYS A 201 -35.60 -5.95 11.38
C LYS A 201 -35.68 -6.90 10.17
N ASN A 202 -34.63 -7.66 9.90
CA ASN A 202 -34.66 -8.62 8.79
C ASN A 202 -35.69 -9.73 9.07
N LYS A 203 -36.44 -10.13 8.05
CA LYS A 203 -37.57 -11.08 8.17
C LYS A 203 -37.22 -12.44 8.80
N LYS A 204 -36.00 -12.93 8.55
CA LYS A 204 -35.51 -14.21 9.09
C LYS A 204 -34.73 -14.05 10.42
N SER A 205 -34.73 -12.85 11.01
CA SER A 205 -33.97 -12.60 12.26
C SER A 205 -34.70 -13.05 13.51
N ASN A 206 -36.03 -13.20 13.46
CA ASN A 206 -36.89 -13.40 14.62
C ASN A 206 -36.66 -12.30 15.69
N GLY A 207 -36.34 -11.09 15.28
CA GLY A 207 -36.02 -9.96 16.16
C GLY A 207 -34.60 -9.98 16.76
N ILE A 208 -33.79 -11.01 16.44
CA ILE A 208 -32.41 -11.13 16.94
C ILE A 208 -31.48 -10.34 16.01
N GLY A 209 -30.98 -9.19 16.50
CA GLY A 209 -29.96 -8.40 15.83
C GLY A 209 -28.56 -8.96 16.01
N GLN A 210 -27.67 -8.55 15.14
CA GLN A 210 -26.25 -8.91 15.16
C GLN A 210 -25.36 -7.66 15.19
N GLN A 211 -24.18 -7.82 15.79
CA GLN A 211 -23.13 -6.81 15.84
C GLN A 211 -21.81 -7.42 15.38
N PHE A 212 -20.88 -6.58 14.96
CA PHE A 212 -19.50 -7.03 14.76
C PHE A 212 -18.79 -7.21 16.10
N LYS A 213 -17.89 -8.17 16.18
CA LYS A 213 -16.95 -8.35 17.27
C LYS A 213 -15.81 -7.35 17.08
N LEU A 214 -15.73 -6.38 17.99
CA LEU A 214 -14.74 -5.31 17.93
C LEU A 214 -13.50 -5.70 18.73
N ASP A 215 -12.34 -5.31 18.26
CA ASP A 215 -11.09 -5.41 18.99
C ASP A 215 -11.07 -4.34 20.08
N MET A 216 -10.93 -4.78 21.32
CA MET A 216 -11.04 -3.93 22.51
C MET A 216 -9.76 -4.02 23.35
N THR A 217 -9.34 -2.91 23.92
CA THR A 217 -8.29 -2.91 24.93
C THR A 217 -8.76 -3.55 26.24
N LYS A 218 -7.83 -3.86 27.13
CA LYS A 218 -8.14 -4.40 28.47
C LYS A 218 -9.00 -3.47 29.33
N GLU A 219 -8.95 -2.17 29.02
CA GLU A 219 -9.76 -1.14 29.68
C GLU A 219 -11.16 -1.00 29.07
N GLY A 220 -11.52 -1.85 28.11
CA GLY A 220 -12.83 -1.86 27.46
C GLY A 220 -13.05 -0.70 26.46
N LYS A 221 -11.98 -0.08 25.98
CA LYS A 221 -12.02 0.91 24.88
C LYS A 221 -11.74 0.23 23.55
N LEU A 222 -12.19 0.84 22.47
CA LEU A 222 -11.84 0.38 21.13
C LEU A 222 -10.32 0.43 20.94
N ASP A 223 -9.72 -0.68 20.48
CA ASP A 223 -8.32 -0.67 20.10
C ASP A 223 -8.14 -0.01 18.74
N VAL A 224 -7.47 1.14 18.74
CA VAL A 224 -7.18 1.93 17.53
C VAL A 224 -5.69 2.17 17.43
N THR A 225 -5.06 1.54 16.47
CA THR A 225 -3.63 1.75 16.21
C THR A 225 -3.40 2.92 15.26
N PHE A 226 -2.49 3.82 15.63
CA PHE A 226 -2.03 4.89 14.77
C PHE A 226 -0.89 4.43 13.87
N VAL A 227 -1.02 4.69 12.58
CA VAL A 227 0.00 4.37 11.59
C VAL A 227 0.29 5.58 10.71
N ARG A 228 1.56 5.98 10.61
CA ARG A 228 2.01 6.93 9.59
C ARG A 228 2.81 6.22 8.51
N MET A 229 2.31 6.24 7.29
CA MET A 229 3.02 5.71 6.13
C MET A 229 4.16 6.65 5.73
N ASN A 230 5.32 6.09 5.43
CA ASN A 230 6.44 6.86 4.87
C ASN A 230 6.29 7.01 3.33
N VAL A 231 5.10 7.39 2.89
CA VAL A 231 4.71 7.56 1.49
C VAL A 231 3.96 8.87 1.35
N SER A 232 4.30 9.66 0.35
CA SER A 232 3.57 10.88 0.03
C SER A 232 2.29 10.56 -0.77
N LYS A 233 1.34 11.51 -0.80
CA LYS A 233 0.13 11.37 -1.60
C LYS A 233 0.44 11.12 -3.08
N ASN A 234 1.41 11.82 -3.65
CA ASN A 234 1.80 11.63 -5.04
C ASN A 234 2.37 10.23 -5.33
N GLN A 235 3.02 9.59 -4.35
CA GLN A 235 3.52 8.23 -4.48
C GLN A 235 2.40 7.20 -4.34
N LEU A 236 1.43 7.47 -3.48
CA LEU A 236 0.27 6.60 -3.31
C LEU A 236 -0.69 6.65 -4.52
N ASP A 237 -0.85 7.81 -5.14
CA ASP A 237 -1.74 8.03 -6.28
C ASP A 237 -1.17 7.56 -7.64
N VAL A 238 0.05 7.00 -7.69
CA VAL A 238 0.66 6.46 -8.92
C VAL A 238 0.03 5.14 -9.37
N PRO A 239 -0.18 4.14 -8.51
CA PRO A 239 -0.90 2.94 -8.88
C PRO A 239 -2.40 3.19 -8.98
N ASP A 240 -3.08 2.41 -9.83
CA ASP A 240 -4.53 2.47 -10.00
C ASP A 240 -5.30 1.97 -8.75
N PHE A 241 -4.59 1.40 -7.77
CA PHE A 241 -5.17 0.78 -6.57
C PHE A 241 -4.46 1.24 -5.28
N PRO A 242 -4.73 2.45 -4.78
CA PRO A 242 -4.11 2.96 -3.55
C PRO A 242 -4.45 2.12 -2.31
N THR A 243 -5.62 1.49 -2.27
CA THR A 243 -6.04 0.61 -1.18
C THR A 243 -5.16 -0.64 -1.09
N ASP A 244 -4.75 -1.21 -2.23
CA ASP A 244 -3.82 -2.34 -2.28
C ASP A 244 -2.44 -1.97 -1.71
N MET A 245 -1.97 -0.76 -1.98
CA MET A 245 -0.71 -0.25 -1.44
C MET A 245 -0.78 -0.06 0.08
N ILE A 246 -1.90 0.43 0.59
CA ILE A 246 -2.17 0.54 2.03
C ILE A 246 -2.13 -0.85 2.66
N TYR A 247 -2.84 -1.82 2.08
CA TYR A 247 -2.87 -3.19 2.57
C TYR A 247 -1.48 -3.83 2.64
N LEU A 248 -0.69 -3.72 1.56
CA LEU A 248 0.68 -4.24 1.55
C LEU A 248 1.55 -3.60 2.62
N TYR A 249 1.44 -2.29 2.79
CA TYR A 249 2.18 -1.56 3.81
C TYR A 249 1.81 -2.03 5.21
N LEU A 250 0.52 -2.15 5.52
CA LEU A 250 0.04 -2.62 6.82
C LEU A 250 0.49 -4.05 7.12
N ARG A 251 0.43 -4.95 6.14
CA ARG A 251 0.97 -6.30 6.29
C ARG A 251 2.47 -6.33 6.62
N GLN A 252 3.26 -5.49 5.96
CA GLN A 252 4.70 -5.35 6.24
C GLN A 252 4.96 -4.80 7.65
N LYS A 253 3.97 -4.12 8.25
CA LYS A 253 4.02 -3.61 9.61
C LYS A 253 3.54 -4.61 10.67
N GLY A 254 3.10 -5.79 10.25
CA GLY A 254 2.65 -6.84 11.17
C GLY A 254 1.13 -6.96 11.31
N PHE A 255 0.34 -6.12 10.62
CA PHE A 255 -1.13 -6.24 10.59
C PHE A 255 -1.55 -7.40 9.66
N ASN A 256 -1.35 -8.63 10.13
CA ASN A 256 -1.58 -9.85 9.38
C ASN A 256 -2.11 -11.00 10.25
N ASN A 257 -2.69 -10.70 11.41
CA ASN A 257 -3.32 -11.69 12.26
C ASN A 257 -4.50 -12.34 11.51
N PRO A 258 -4.51 -13.66 11.38
CA PRO A 258 -5.56 -14.37 10.65
C PRO A 258 -6.94 -14.27 11.29
N LYS A 259 -7.05 -13.95 12.57
CA LYS A 259 -8.33 -13.76 13.26
C LYS A 259 -8.79 -12.29 13.25
N LYS A 260 -8.09 -11.40 12.52
CA LYS A 260 -8.45 -9.99 12.45
C LYS A 260 -8.80 -9.54 11.04
N VAL A 261 -9.85 -8.74 10.95
CA VAL A 261 -10.13 -7.84 9.83
C VAL A 261 -9.62 -6.45 10.21
N TYR A 262 -8.96 -5.75 9.30
CA TYR A 262 -8.37 -4.45 9.56
C TYR A 262 -9.21 -3.34 8.93
N ALA A 263 -9.83 -2.52 9.78
CA ALA A 263 -10.65 -1.39 9.38
C ALA A 263 -9.85 -0.09 9.47
N THR A 264 -9.44 0.45 8.33
CA THR A 264 -8.53 1.59 8.25
C THR A 264 -9.27 2.89 7.98
N PHE A 265 -9.07 3.89 8.85
CA PHE A 265 -9.54 5.27 8.67
C PHE A 265 -8.39 6.14 8.17
N ALA A 266 -8.37 6.42 6.87
CA ALA A 266 -7.32 7.18 6.21
C ALA A 266 -7.59 8.69 6.30
N GLY A 267 -6.67 9.45 6.89
CA GLY A 267 -6.80 10.90 7.06
C GLY A 267 -6.49 11.72 5.79
N PHE A 268 -6.72 11.15 4.60
CA PHE A 268 -6.48 11.81 3.32
C PHE A 268 -7.52 11.41 2.27
N LYS A 269 -7.58 12.16 1.16
CA LYS A 269 -8.38 11.82 -0.02
C LYS A 269 -7.52 11.08 -1.03
N SER A 270 -8.02 9.98 -1.60
CA SER A 270 -7.42 9.34 -2.76
C SER A 270 -7.93 9.95 -4.07
N LYS A 271 -7.12 9.92 -5.14
CA LYS A 271 -7.56 10.28 -6.49
C LYS A 271 -8.43 9.21 -7.13
N HIS A 272 -8.16 7.96 -6.79
CA HIS A 272 -8.80 6.77 -7.37
C HIS A 272 -9.88 6.18 -6.47
N GLY A 273 -9.86 6.52 -5.18
CA GLY A 273 -11.03 6.28 -4.35
C GLY A 273 -12.14 7.10 -4.97
N ASN A 274 -13.03 6.42 -5.67
CA ASN A 274 -14.25 7.01 -6.17
C ASN A 274 -14.77 7.96 -5.10
N SER A 275 -15.46 8.97 -5.51
CA SER A 275 -16.20 9.95 -4.71
C SER A 275 -16.83 9.41 -3.42
N ASP A 276 -16.81 8.13 -3.18
CA ASP A 276 -17.74 7.38 -2.36
C ASP A 276 -17.28 7.13 -0.91
N GLY A 277 -16.13 7.61 -0.54
CA GLY A 277 -15.70 7.64 0.86
C GLY A 277 -14.98 6.40 1.37
N GLY A 278 -15.07 5.24 0.72
CA GLY A 278 -14.42 4.00 1.18
C GLY A 278 -14.20 2.96 0.10
N GLU A 279 -13.52 1.90 0.48
CA GLU A 279 -13.33 0.68 -0.29
C GLU A 279 -13.10 -0.49 0.68
N GLY A 280 -13.91 -1.55 0.57
CA GLY A 280 -13.83 -2.73 1.42
C GLY A 280 -13.66 -4.02 0.62
N TYR A 281 -12.82 -4.91 1.12
CA TYR A 281 -12.67 -6.29 0.65
C TYR A 281 -12.00 -7.14 1.75
N VAL A 282 -12.11 -8.45 1.65
CA VAL A 282 -11.46 -9.33 2.63
C VAL A 282 -9.94 -9.24 2.47
N PRO A 283 -9.16 -8.94 3.50
CA PRO A 283 -9.50 -8.81 4.93
C PRO A 283 -9.48 -7.36 5.43
N MET A 284 -9.73 -6.38 4.62
CA MET A 284 -9.52 -4.98 4.97
C MET A 284 -10.59 -4.05 4.38
N MET A 285 -10.82 -2.95 5.07
CA MET A 285 -11.43 -1.77 4.45
C MET A 285 -10.57 -0.52 4.64
N VAL A 286 -10.76 0.46 3.77
CA VAL A 286 -10.22 1.81 3.91
C VAL A 286 -11.34 2.83 3.80
N ILE A 287 -11.52 3.65 4.82
CA ILE A 287 -12.42 4.80 4.84
C ILE A 287 -11.59 6.07 4.66
N TYR A 288 -11.83 6.81 3.60
CA TYR A 288 -11.18 8.09 3.35
C TYR A 288 -11.89 9.19 4.12
N THR A 289 -11.48 9.42 5.37
CA THR A 289 -12.20 10.26 6.33
C THR A 289 -12.52 11.68 5.86
N PRO A 290 -11.67 12.39 5.06
CA PRO A 290 -12.05 13.69 4.54
C PRO A 290 -13.20 13.65 3.50
N ALA A 291 -13.37 12.52 2.79
CA ALA A 291 -14.50 12.34 1.87
C ALA A 291 -15.77 12.02 2.66
N VAL A 292 -15.73 11.02 3.53
CA VAL A 292 -16.88 10.57 4.31
C VAL A 292 -17.46 11.69 5.19
N LYS A 293 -16.60 12.55 5.75
CA LYS A 293 -17.05 13.71 6.54
C LYS A 293 -17.91 14.70 5.75
N THR A 294 -17.89 14.66 4.42
CA THR A 294 -18.74 15.53 3.58
C THR A 294 -20.19 15.06 3.50
N TYR A 295 -20.45 13.78 3.80
CA TYR A 295 -21.81 13.20 3.73
C TYR A 295 -22.70 13.58 4.91
N GLY A 296 -22.11 13.98 6.04
CA GLY A 296 -22.90 14.19 7.26
C GLY A 296 -23.39 12.90 7.91
N GLN A 297 -24.30 13.04 8.86
CA GLN A 297 -24.97 11.95 9.57
C GLN A 297 -26.41 11.83 9.10
N PRO A 298 -26.97 10.64 8.88
CA PRO A 298 -26.46 9.29 9.19
C PRO A 298 -25.61 8.63 8.09
N ASP A 299 -25.44 9.27 6.94
CA ASP A 299 -24.91 8.64 5.72
C ASP A 299 -23.46 8.17 5.88
N MET A 300 -22.65 8.90 6.63
CA MET A 300 -21.28 8.50 6.96
C MET A 300 -21.22 7.11 7.62
N ASP A 301 -22.11 6.84 8.56
CA ASP A 301 -22.13 5.53 9.25
C ASP A 301 -22.61 4.41 8.32
N LEU A 302 -23.49 4.74 7.36
CA LEU A 302 -23.92 3.77 6.34
C LEU A 302 -22.79 3.41 5.39
N VAL A 303 -21.96 4.37 4.98
CA VAL A 303 -20.76 4.10 4.18
C VAL A 303 -19.80 3.17 4.94
N ILE A 304 -19.52 3.45 6.23
CA ILE A 304 -18.65 2.60 7.04
C ILE A 304 -19.24 1.18 7.17
N LEU A 305 -20.53 1.07 7.41
CA LEU A 305 -21.23 -0.23 7.50
C LEU A 305 -21.16 -1.01 6.17
N HIS A 306 -21.34 -0.31 5.05
CA HIS A 306 -21.22 -0.85 3.71
C HIS A 306 -19.85 -1.49 3.47
N GLU A 307 -18.78 -0.75 3.77
CA GLU A 307 -17.42 -1.24 3.59
C GLU A 307 -17.06 -2.38 4.56
N LEU A 308 -17.59 -2.36 5.78
CA LEU A 308 -17.44 -3.48 6.71
C LEU A 308 -18.11 -4.75 6.20
N PHE A 309 -19.26 -4.65 5.53
CA PHE A 309 -19.90 -5.81 4.91
C PHE A 309 -19.05 -6.41 3.79
N HIS A 310 -18.37 -5.59 3.00
CA HIS A 310 -17.42 -6.09 2.00
C HIS A 310 -16.27 -6.89 2.61
N THR A 311 -15.81 -6.53 3.82
CA THR A 311 -14.76 -7.32 4.51
C THR A 311 -15.23 -8.72 4.90
N GLN A 312 -16.54 -8.94 4.91
CA GLN A 312 -17.16 -10.21 5.25
C GLN A 312 -17.51 -11.06 4.01
N ALA A 313 -16.87 -10.79 2.86
CA ALA A 313 -17.15 -11.43 1.59
C ALA A 313 -18.66 -11.40 1.20
N ALA A 314 -19.43 -10.46 1.74
CA ALA A 314 -20.85 -10.33 1.44
C ALA A 314 -21.08 -10.02 -0.04
N ALA A 315 -22.10 -10.66 -0.63
CA ALA A 315 -22.52 -10.54 -2.03
C ALA A 315 -21.48 -10.91 -3.10
N TYR A 316 -20.35 -11.49 -2.75
CA TYR A 316 -19.36 -11.95 -3.74
C TYR A 316 -19.86 -13.19 -4.50
N GLY A 317 -20.35 -12.94 -5.72
CA GLY A 317 -20.69 -14.00 -6.68
C GLY A 317 -21.93 -14.84 -6.36
N CYS A 318 -22.70 -14.48 -5.33
CA CYS A 318 -23.84 -15.24 -4.85
C CYS A 318 -25.15 -14.48 -5.01
N GLY A 319 -26.21 -15.23 -5.35
CA GLY A 319 -27.57 -14.73 -5.37
C GLY A 319 -27.98 -13.96 -6.64
N LYS A 320 -29.30 -13.83 -6.80
CA LYS A 320 -29.94 -13.26 -8.01
C LYS A 320 -29.80 -11.72 -8.10
N ARG A 321 -29.50 -11.05 -6.98
CA ARG A 321 -29.43 -9.59 -6.90
C ARG A 321 -28.00 -9.04 -6.93
N THR A 322 -26.99 -9.92 -7.00
CA THR A 322 -25.60 -9.49 -7.04
C THR A 322 -25.30 -8.62 -8.25
N TYR A 323 -24.51 -7.60 -8.01
CA TYR A 323 -24.01 -6.66 -9.00
C TYR A 323 -22.48 -6.63 -8.96
N LYS A 324 -21.87 -6.02 -9.96
CA LYS A 324 -20.41 -5.90 -10.08
C LYS A 324 -19.78 -5.34 -8.79
N GLY A 325 -18.66 -5.93 -8.35
CA GLY A 325 -17.90 -5.48 -7.19
C GLY A 325 -18.47 -5.90 -5.83
N GLY A 326 -19.33 -6.92 -5.75
CA GLY A 326 -19.89 -7.37 -4.48
C GLY A 326 -21.08 -6.55 -3.98
N HIS A 327 -21.68 -5.76 -4.85
CA HIS A 327 -22.87 -4.96 -4.53
C HIS A 327 -24.17 -5.69 -4.88
N VAL A 328 -25.29 -5.12 -4.46
CA VAL A 328 -26.62 -5.60 -4.79
C VAL A 328 -27.43 -4.53 -5.51
N LYS A 329 -28.47 -4.95 -6.24
CA LYS A 329 -29.42 -4.05 -6.91
C LYS A 329 -30.55 -3.66 -5.96
N GLY A 330 -30.96 -2.41 -6.03
CA GLY A 330 -32.09 -1.86 -5.28
C GLY A 330 -31.67 -1.22 -3.95
N SER A 331 -32.65 -0.94 -3.07
CA SER A 331 -32.44 -0.25 -1.80
C SER A 331 -31.89 -1.21 -0.76
N ASP A 332 -30.63 -1.05 -0.39
CA ASP A 332 -29.89 -1.97 0.50
C ASP A 332 -28.65 -1.28 1.09
N VAL A 333 -28.11 -1.80 2.20
CA VAL A 333 -26.81 -1.33 2.73
C VAL A 333 -25.69 -1.58 1.70
N LEU A 334 -25.73 -2.72 0.96
CA LEU A 334 -24.76 -3.03 -0.10
C LEU A 334 -25.19 -2.54 -1.50
N ALA A 335 -26.12 -1.60 -1.61
CA ALA A 335 -26.54 -1.05 -2.90
C ALA A 335 -25.43 -0.22 -3.55
N VAL A 336 -25.43 -0.21 -4.89
CA VAL A 336 -24.67 0.79 -5.67
C VAL A 336 -25.49 2.08 -5.72
N GLY A 337 -24.88 3.19 -5.31
CA GLY A 337 -25.52 4.51 -5.32
C GLY A 337 -26.13 4.87 -3.97
N GLU A 338 -27.44 4.95 -3.88
CA GLU A 338 -28.12 5.35 -2.65
C GLU A 338 -28.19 4.20 -1.64
N LEU A 339 -27.48 4.38 -0.51
CA LEU A 339 -27.46 3.43 0.58
C LEU A 339 -28.77 3.48 1.38
N SER A 340 -29.23 2.35 1.89
CA SER A 340 -30.40 2.29 2.75
C SER A 340 -30.16 1.51 4.03
N THR A 341 -31.17 1.49 4.90
CA THR A 341 -31.16 0.78 6.18
C THR A 341 -31.58 -0.69 6.07
N SER A 342 -31.81 -1.19 4.84
CA SER A 342 -32.21 -2.57 4.58
C SER A 342 -30.98 -3.47 4.42
N ILE A 343 -31.02 -4.62 5.05
CA ILE A 343 -30.01 -5.68 4.94
C ILE A 343 -30.68 -6.89 4.28
N ASP A 344 -30.36 -7.13 3.01
CA ASP A 344 -30.89 -8.24 2.20
C ASP A 344 -32.37 -8.57 2.47
N SER A 345 -33.23 -7.58 2.22
CA SER A 345 -34.66 -7.63 2.58
C SER A 345 -35.41 -8.88 2.08
N ASN A 346 -34.87 -9.52 1.05
CA ASN A 346 -35.45 -10.73 0.44
C ASN A 346 -34.76 -12.02 0.92
N ASN A 347 -33.69 -11.93 1.69
CA ASN A 347 -32.89 -13.06 2.17
C ASN A 347 -32.47 -14.00 1.00
N ASN A 348 -31.97 -13.42 -0.08
CA ASN A 348 -31.63 -14.16 -1.29
C ASN A 348 -30.30 -13.73 -1.92
N THR A 349 -29.45 -13.03 -1.14
CA THR A 349 -28.18 -12.52 -1.66
C THR A 349 -27.00 -12.76 -0.72
N TYR A 350 -27.01 -12.19 0.51
CA TYR A 350 -25.83 -12.22 1.39
C TYR A 350 -26.14 -12.30 2.89
N TYR A 351 -27.40 -12.17 3.31
CA TYR A 351 -27.76 -12.17 4.72
C TYR A 351 -28.97 -13.07 5.00
N ARG A 352 -28.81 -14.07 5.89
CA ARG A 352 -29.83 -15.06 6.30
C ARG A 352 -30.51 -15.71 5.10
N HIS A 353 -29.75 -16.12 4.11
CA HIS A 353 -30.22 -16.79 2.91
C HIS A 353 -29.95 -18.32 2.99
N ASP A 354 -30.63 -19.07 2.12
CA ASP A 354 -30.48 -20.52 2.03
C ASP A 354 -29.78 -20.96 0.71
N ILE A 355 -28.87 -20.11 0.19
CA ILE A 355 -28.17 -20.39 -1.07
C ILE A 355 -26.94 -21.24 -0.75
N GLU A 356 -26.97 -22.48 -1.20
CA GLU A 356 -25.89 -23.43 -0.99
C GLU A 356 -24.55 -22.92 -1.55
N GLY A 357 -23.48 -23.08 -0.79
CA GLY A 357 -22.13 -22.70 -1.17
C GLY A 357 -21.85 -21.19 -1.16
N CYS A 358 -22.83 -20.36 -0.80
CA CYS A 358 -22.69 -18.91 -0.71
C CYS A 358 -22.43 -18.44 0.72
N ALA A 359 -21.61 -17.39 0.85
CA ALA A 359 -21.34 -16.75 2.11
C ALA A 359 -22.59 -16.05 2.66
N ASP A 360 -22.96 -16.35 3.90
CA ASP A 360 -24.01 -15.69 4.63
C ASP A 360 -23.42 -14.83 5.74
N LEU A 361 -23.52 -13.52 5.62
CA LEU A 361 -23.00 -12.57 6.62
C LEU A 361 -23.49 -12.89 8.03
N ALA A 362 -24.72 -13.37 8.19
CA ALA A 362 -25.27 -13.74 9.49
C ALA A 362 -24.49 -14.89 10.17
N LYS A 363 -23.71 -15.64 9.42
CA LYS A 363 -22.90 -16.77 9.89
C LYS A 363 -21.39 -16.45 9.92
N SER A 364 -20.99 -15.22 9.69
CA SER A 364 -19.57 -14.83 9.76
C SER A 364 -19.02 -15.02 11.18
N VAL A 365 -17.80 -15.54 11.31
CA VAL A 365 -17.09 -15.64 12.61
C VAL A 365 -16.84 -14.28 13.27
N PHE A 366 -16.96 -13.18 12.52
CA PHE A 366 -16.77 -11.81 13.00
C PHE A 366 -18.04 -11.15 13.55
N VAL A 367 -19.17 -11.87 13.57
CA VAL A 367 -20.43 -11.34 14.13
C VAL A 367 -20.86 -12.03 15.41
N THR A 368 -21.65 -11.33 16.22
CA THR A 368 -22.25 -11.86 17.45
C THR A 368 -23.76 -11.56 17.48
N PRO A 369 -24.63 -12.49 17.90
CA PRO A 369 -24.31 -13.88 18.25
C PRO A 369 -23.76 -14.65 17.04
N THR A 370 -22.74 -15.50 17.31
CA THR A 370 -22.10 -16.33 16.29
C THR A 370 -22.92 -17.60 16.06
N ALA A 371 -23.17 -17.95 14.80
CA ALA A 371 -23.86 -19.18 14.46
C ALA A 371 -22.97 -20.43 14.69
N GLU A 372 -23.59 -21.58 15.03
CA GLU A 372 -22.87 -22.86 15.20
C GLU A 372 -22.17 -23.29 13.92
N ASP A 373 -22.79 -23.06 12.75
CA ASP A 373 -22.26 -23.31 11.42
C ASP A 373 -21.56 -22.07 10.82
N SER A 374 -20.91 -21.28 11.69
CA SER A 374 -20.18 -20.08 11.28
C SER A 374 -19.04 -20.38 10.32
N TRP A 375 -18.72 -19.44 9.47
CA TRP A 375 -17.69 -19.54 8.46
C TRP A 375 -16.75 -18.33 8.51
N ASP A 376 -15.52 -18.53 8.01
CA ASP A 376 -14.49 -17.49 7.94
C ASP A 376 -14.53 -16.82 6.55
N PRO A 377 -14.69 -15.49 6.48
CA PRO A 377 -14.65 -14.73 5.23
C PRO A 377 -13.41 -15.00 4.36
N TYR A 378 -12.27 -15.25 4.99
CA TYR A 378 -11.04 -15.60 4.29
C TYR A 378 -11.16 -16.92 3.50
N ASP A 379 -11.79 -17.94 4.07
CA ASP A 379 -11.93 -19.23 3.41
C ASP A 379 -12.82 -19.13 2.16
N VAL A 380 -13.89 -18.34 2.26
CA VAL A 380 -14.78 -18.09 1.11
C VAL A 380 -14.06 -17.31 0.04
N PHE A 381 -13.36 -16.26 0.43
CA PHE A 381 -12.58 -15.43 -0.47
C PHE A 381 -11.51 -16.22 -1.21
N CYS A 382 -10.75 -17.07 -0.52
CA CYS A 382 -9.73 -17.93 -1.13
C CYS A 382 -10.33 -18.95 -2.09
N ARG A 383 -11.49 -19.54 -1.78
CA ARG A 383 -12.19 -20.50 -2.63
C ARG A 383 -12.77 -19.84 -3.89
N GLN A 384 -13.44 -18.72 -3.75
CA GLN A 384 -14.09 -18.03 -4.87
C GLN A 384 -13.08 -17.46 -5.88
N ARG A 385 -11.91 -17.00 -5.45
CA ARG A 385 -10.88 -16.48 -6.35
C ARG A 385 -10.14 -17.54 -7.15
N GLY A 386 -10.21 -18.81 -6.76
CA GLY A 386 -9.76 -19.92 -7.61
C GLY A 386 -10.54 -20.02 -8.94
N PHE A 387 -11.76 -19.49 -9.00
CA PHE A 387 -12.64 -19.53 -10.17
C PHE A 387 -12.57 -18.30 -11.09
N ASN A 388 -12.10 -17.15 -10.62
CA ASN A 388 -12.09 -15.90 -11.41
C ASN A 388 -10.67 -15.35 -11.62
N ARG A 389 -9.81 -16.12 -12.29
CA ARG A 389 -8.42 -15.74 -12.60
C ARG A 389 -8.26 -14.56 -13.58
N GLY A 390 -9.35 -14.05 -14.17
CA GLY A 390 -9.27 -13.10 -15.28
C GLY A 390 -9.01 -11.64 -14.93
N ASN A 391 -9.26 -11.18 -13.69
CA ASN A 391 -9.26 -9.75 -13.35
C ASN A 391 -8.40 -9.37 -12.14
N LEU A 392 -7.44 -10.20 -11.73
CA LEU A 392 -6.52 -9.87 -10.64
C LEU A 392 -5.28 -9.19 -11.19
N THR A 393 -5.23 -7.88 -11.09
CA THR A 393 -4.06 -7.06 -11.48
C THR A 393 -2.84 -7.27 -10.59
N HIS A 394 -3.00 -7.86 -9.39
CA HIS A 394 -1.91 -8.19 -8.48
C HIS A 394 -2.08 -9.56 -7.83
N PRO A 395 -1.72 -10.66 -8.53
CA PRO A 395 -1.78 -12.02 -7.97
C PRO A 395 -0.92 -12.20 -6.71
N ASP A 396 0.11 -11.38 -6.51
CA ASP A 396 1.02 -11.48 -5.36
C ASP A 396 0.43 -10.90 -4.07
N LEU A 397 -0.54 -9.99 -4.15
CA LEU A 397 -1.28 -9.46 -2.99
C LEU A 397 -2.02 -10.58 -2.24
N TYR A 398 -2.53 -11.54 -2.97
CA TYR A 398 -3.37 -12.62 -2.45
C TYR A 398 -2.63 -13.95 -2.28
N ARG A 399 -1.60 -14.22 -3.09
CA ARG A 399 -0.74 -15.41 -2.95
C ARG A 399 0.08 -15.42 -1.66
N GLY A 400 0.32 -14.28 -1.07
CA GLY A 400 1.03 -14.14 0.20
C GLY A 400 0.14 -14.21 1.43
N SER A 401 -1.18 -14.37 1.31
CA SER A 401 -2.04 -14.57 2.47
C SER A 401 -1.74 -15.93 3.07
N ILE A 402 -1.44 -15.94 4.37
CA ILE A 402 -1.09 -17.16 5.12
C ILE A 402 -2.18 -18.23 5.00
N ARG A 403 -3.41 -17.84 4.72
CA ARG A 403 -4.58 -18.70 4.65
C ARG A 403 -4.93 -19.24 3.27
N CYS A 404 -4.58 -18.55 2.19
CA CYS A 404 -4.75 -19.10 0.85
C CYS A 404 -3.62 -20.07 0.43
N LYS A 405 -2.87 -20.63 1.38
CA LYS A 405 -1.74 -21.55 1.15
C LYS A 405 -2.13 -22.93 0.61
N GLY A 406 -3.37 -23.27 0.62
CA GLY A 406 -3.81 -24.53 0.06
C GLY A 406 -4.24 -24.42 -1.40
N GLY A 407 -3.44 -23.89 -2.29
CA GLY A 407 -3.73 -23.65 -3.70
C GLY A 407 -5.04 -24.29 -4.20
N ALA A 408 -5.90 -23.50 -4.85
CA ALA A 408 -7.07 -24.05 -5.52
C ALA A 408 -6.65 -25.28 -6.32
N LYS A 409 -7.08 -26.48 -5.88
CA LYS A 409 -7.06 -27.67 -6.69
C LYS A 409 -8.05 -27.51 -7.83
#